data_e64d2183c20e6f326308c81c64ce3592
#
_entry.id   e64d2183c20e6f326308c81c64ce3592
#
_cell.length_a   1.000
_cell.length_b   1.000
_cell.length_c   1.000
_cell.angle_alpha   90.00
_cell.angle_beta   90.00
_cell.angle_gamma   90.00
#
_symmetry.space_group_name_H-M   'P 1'
#
loop_
_entity.id
_entity.type
_entity.pdbx_description
1 polymer ?
#
loop_
_entity_poly.entity_id
_entity_poly.type
_entity_poly.pdbx_seq_one_letter_code
_entity_poly.pdbx_strand_id
1 'polypeptide(L)'
;MSSDPDIRLSVVIPAFNEAHRLPGTLQEVLAYLARQPYRAEVVVVDDGSTDATARLVREWPAPPTTLRLLAHPDGRNHGKGATVRRGLTAAVGRYRLFMDADNSTTLDHVETFWPWFEQGYDVVIGSRDVAGAHVVIHQPWYKELGGKVGNVVIRALAAPGIADTQAGFKMFSQRCIEAILPRLTIERWGFDVELIVAARCRGYRIKELPITWRNNAASTVPAFAYLQVLGEVWRVRRQRAAGRYG
;
A
#
# COMPACT_ATOMS: atom_id res chain seq x y z
N MET A 1 -18.37 9.81 -0.19
CA MET A 1 -17.44 9.46 0.91
C MET A 1 -17.16 10.76 1.64
N SER A 2 -17.43 10.86 2.94
CA SER A 2 -17.11 12.07 3.70
C SER A 2 -15.67 11.95 4.21
N SER A 3 -14.84 12.97 3.94
CA SER A 3 -13.58 13.14 4.65
C SER A 3 -13.87 13.76 6.01
N ASP A 4 -13.13 13.34 7.03
CA ASP A 4 -13.06 14.09 8.29
C ASP A 4 -11.91 15.10 8.13
N PRO A 5 -12.20 16.42 8.05
CA PRO A 5 -11.18 17.44 7.82
C PRO A 5 -10.15 17.51 8.95
N ASP A 6 -10.48 16.97 10.11
CA ASP A 6 -9.61 16.94 11.28
C ASP A 6 -8.56 15.81 11.22
N ILE A 7 -8.79 14.77 10.40
CA ILE A 7 -7.83 13.66 10.24
C ILE A 7 -6.89 13.96 9.07
N ARG A 8 -5.61 14.19 9.38
CA ARG A 8 -4.59 14.45 8.36
C ARG A 8 -4.16 13.19 7.63
N LEU A 9 -3.94 12.08 8.36
CA LEU A 9 -3.40 10.83 7.82
C LEU A 9 -4.26 9.63 8.19
N SER A 10 -4.66 8.84 7.19
CA SER A 10 -5.15 7.47 7.38
C SER A 10 -4.08 6.47 6.97
N VAL A 11 -3.74 5.57 7.88
CA VAL A 11 -2.82 4.44 7.62
C VAL A 11 -3.63 3.18 7.42
N VAL A 12 -3.62 2.62 6.22
CA VAL A 12 -4.32 1.39 5.85
C VAL A 12 -3.35 0.22 5.87
N ILE A 13 -3.67 -0.82 6.63
CA ILE A 13 -2.85 -2.03 6.78
C ILE A 13 -3.69 -3.23 6.35
N PRO A 14 -3.48 -3.78 5.14
CA PRO A 14 -4.12 -5.04 4.74
C PRO A 14 -3.48 -6.20 5.50
N ALA A 15 -4.30 -7.11 6.05
CA ALA A 15 -3.82 -8.23 6.83
C ALA A 15 -4.52 -9.55 6.43
N PHE A 16 -3.73 -10.61 6.23
CA PHE A 16 -4.22 -11.96 6.02
C PHE A 16 -3.30 -12.96 6.71
N ASN A 17 -3.75 -13.57 7.82
CA ASN A 17 -2.97 -14.48 8.65
C ASN A 17 -1.66 -13.82 9.15
N GLU A 18 -1.80 -12.65 9.78
CA GLU A 18 -0.71 -11.81 10.26
C GLU A 18 -0.61 -11.77 11.80
N ALA A 19 -1.24 -12.72 12.51
CA ALA A 19 -1.28 -12.73 13.97
C ALA A 19 0.10 -12.63 14.64
N HIS A 20 1.15 -13.09 13.95
CA HIS A 20 2.52 -13.06 14.47
C HIS A 20 3.21 -11.71 14.25
N ARG A 21 2.97 -11.03 13.12
CA ARG A 21 3.70 -9.81 12.72
C ARG A 21 2.95 -8.53 13.07
N LEU A 22 1.63 -8.55 12.87
CA LEU A 22 0.77 -7.38 13.03
C LEU A 22 0.85 -6.72 14.41
N PRO A 23 0.97 -7.43 15.55
CA PRO A 23 1.10 -6.77 16.85
C PRO A 23 2.29 -5.83 16.96
N GLY A 24 3.48 -6.26 16.51
CA GLY A 24 4.67 -5.41 16.49
C GLY A 24 4.50 -4.19 15.58
N THR A 25 3.91 -4.40 14.39
CA THR A 25 3.60 -3.31 13.46
C THR A 25 2.65 -2.29 14.06
N LEU A 26 1.55 -2.74 14.68
CA LEU A 26 0.58 -1.84 15.33
C LEU A 26 1.21 -1.06 16.48
N GLN A 27 2.03 -1.71 17.29
CA GLN A 27 2.73 -1.06 18.39
C GLN A 27 3.60 0.11 17.89
N GLU A 28 4.41 -0.12 16.85
CA GLU A 28 5.29 0.91 16.29
C GLU A 28 4.51 2.02 15.60
N VAL A 29 3.51 1.68 14.78
CA VAL A 29 2.65 2.62 14.07
C VAL A 29 1.88 3.52 15.04
N LEU A 30 1.23 2.95 16.04
CA LEU A 30 0.46 3.71 17.02
C LEU A 30 1.36 4.57 17.92
N ALA A 31 2.53 4.06 18.33
CA ALA A 31 3.52 4.83 19.08
C ALA A 31 4.09 6.00 18.27
N TYR A 32 4.30 5.84 16.97
CA TYR A 32 4.72 6.92 16.08
C TYR A 32 3.61 7.98 15.97
N LEU A 33 2.37 7.57 15.67
CA LEU A 33 1.23 8.49 15.48
C LEU A 33 0.86 9.26 16.75
N ALA A 34 1.01 8.65 17.94
CA ALA A 34 0.75 9.32 19.22
C ALA A 34 1.68 10.51 19.48
N ARG A 35 2.83 10.59 18.81
CA ARG A 35 3.80 11.71 18.94
C ARG A 35 3.60 12.80 17.89
N GLN A 36 2.69 12.61 16.94
CA GLN A 36 2.50 13.55 15.85
C GLN A 36 1.62 14.73 16.26
N PRO A 37 1.88 15.95 15.73
CA PRO A 37 1.08 17.14 16.03
C PRO A 37 -0.25 17.16 15.24
N TYR A 38 -0.61 16.10 14.57
CA TYR A 38 -1.84 15.97 13.77
C TYR A 38 -2.64 14.74 14.13
N ARG A 39 -3.94 14.78 13.89
CA ARG A 39 -4.83 13.63 14.09
C ARG A 39 -4.67 12.62 12.95
N ALA A 40 -4.65 11.34 13.31
CA ALA A 40 -4.56 10.23 12.39
C ALA A 40 -5.52 9.10 12.77
N GLU A 41 -5.76 8.20 11.83
CA GLU A 41 -6.41 6.91 12.07
C GLU A 41 -5.57 5.76 11.50
N VAL A 42 -5.72 4.59 12.08
CA VAL A 42 -5.22 3.32 11.55
C VAL A 42 -6.41 2.45 11.18
N VAL A 43 -6.42 1.96 9.95
CA VAL A 43 -7.48 1.08 9.42
C VAL A 43 -6.85 -0.26 9.04
N VAL A 44 -6.99 -1.25 9.91
CA VAL A 44 -6.61 -2.63 9.58
C VAL A 44 -7.74 -3.27 8.81
N VAL A 45 -7.43 -3.89 7.68
CA VAL A 45 -8.41 -4.59 6.86
C VAL A 45 -8.07 -6.06 6.82
N ASP A 46 -8.88 -6.87 7.48
CA ASP A 46 -8.75 -8.33 7.52
C ASP A 46 -9.30 -8.95 6.23
N ASP A 47 -8.47 -9.69 5.52
CA ASP A 47 -8.80 -10.37 4.25
C ASP A 47 -9.25 -11.81 4.48
N GLY A 48 -10.10 -12.04 5.49
CA GLY A 48 -10.63 -13.36 5.80
C GLY A 48 -9.60 -14.27 6.48
N SER A 49 -8.84 -13.72 7.46
CA SER A 49 -7.87 -14.51 8.24
C SER A 49 -8.53 -15.65 9.00
N THR A 50 -7.83 -16.77 9.06
CA THR A 50 -8.23 -17.97 9.82
C THR A 50 -7.49 -18.12 11.15
N ASP A 51 -6.49 -17.25 11.38
CA ASP A 51 -5.73 -17.17 12.62
C ASP A 51 -6.30 -16.11 13.59
N ALA A 52 -5.51 -15.71 14.59
CA ALA A 52 -5.92 -14.73 15.58
C ALA A 52 -5.87 -13.27 15.09
N THR A 53 -5.55 -12.97 13.82
CA THR A 53 -5.32 -11.61 13.30
C THR A 53 -6.44 -10.64 13.65
N ALA A 54 -7.69 -10.96 13.24
CA ALA A 54 -8.83 -10.08 13.48
C ALA A 54 -9.15 -9.92 14.98
N ARG A 55 -8.98 -10.99 15.77
CA ARG A 55 -9.18 -10.94 17.21
C ARG A 55 -8.20 -10.01 17.90
N LEU A 56 -6.92 -10.10 17.57
CA LEU A 56 -5.86 -9.25 18.14
C LEU A 56 -6.14 -7.76 17.91
N VAL A 57 -6.61 -7.38 16.74
CA VAL A 57 -6.96 -5.98 16.45
C VAL A 57 -8.21 -5.55 17.23
N ARG A 58 -9.22 -6.41 17.34
CA ARG A 58 -10.48 -6.10 18.04
C ARG A 58 -10.27 -5.95 19.53
N GLU A 59 -9.37 -6.74 20.11
CA GLU A 59 -9.04 -6.75 21.55
C GLU A 59 -7.87 -5.79 21.87
N TRP A 60 -7.40 -5.00 20.89
CA TRP A 60 -6.29 -4.06 21.10
C TRP A 60 -6.67 -3.05 22.19
N PRO A 61 -5.80 -2.79 23.19
CA PRO A 61 -6.04 -1.76 24.18
C PRO A 61 -6.34 -0.43 23.51
N ALA A 62 -7.34 0.33 24.01
CA ALA A 62 -7.76 1.59 23.40
C ALA A 62 -6.57 2.56 23.20
N PRO A 63 -6.12 2.78 21.99
CA PRO A 63 -4.99 3.66 21.73
C PRO A 63 -5.45 5.12 21.66
N PRO A 64 -4.54 6.09 21.85
CA PRO A 64 -4.86 7.52 21.69
C PRO A 64 -5.19 7.86 20.22
N THR A 65 -4.71 7.07 19.28
CA THR A 65 -5.02 7.18 17.85
C THR A 65 -6.17 6.24 17.50
N THR A 66 -7.12 6.69 16.70
CA THR A 66 -8.26 5.87 16.26
C THR A 66 -7.77 4.61 15.53
N LEU A 67 -8.08 3.43 16.04
CA LEU A 67 -7.81 2.13 15.43
C LEU A 67 -9.14 1.48 15.02
N ARG A 68 -9.24 1.11 13.75
CA ARG A 68 -10.45 0.49 13.18
C ARG A 68 -10.09 -0.84 12.55
N LEU A 69 -10.92 -1.85 12.80
CA LEU A 69 -10.88 -3.13 12.08
C LEU A 69 -12.00 -3.17 11.05
N LEU A 70 -11.65 -3.47 9.80
CA LEU A 70 -12.58 -3.79 8.72
C LEU A 70 -12.35 -5.21 8.26
N ALA A 71 -13.39 -5.83 7.68
CA ALA A 71 -13.31 -7.13 7.02
C ALA A 71 -14.20 -7.13 5.76
N HIS A 72 -13.98 -8.04 4.84
CA HIS A 72 -14.91 -8.26 3.74
C HIS A 72 -16.25 -8.79 4.29
N PRO A 73 -17.41 -8.37 3.72
CA PRO A 73 -18.72 -8.71 4.29
C PRO A 73 -19.01 -10.22 4.32
N ASP A 74 -18.43 -10.98 3.41
CA ASP A 74 -18.57 -12.43 3.31
C ASP A 74 -17.49 -13.20 4.11
N GLY A 75 -16.55 -12.50 4.76
CA GLY A 75 -15.46 -13.09 5.54
C GLY A 75 -14.45 -13.89 4.73
N ARG A 76 -14.44 -13.76 3.39
CA ARG A 76 -13.54 -14.52 2.52
C ARG A 76 -12.31 -13.70 2.10
N ASN A 77 -11.27 -14.42 1.68
CA ASN A 77 -10.08 -13.81 1.08
C ASN A 77 -10.38 -13.33 -0.35
N HIS A 78 -10.25 -12.04 -0.57
CA HIS A 78 -10.43 -11.37 -1.86
C HIS A 78 -9.11 -10.96 -2.50
N GLY A 79 -8.01 -11.01 -1.74
CA GLY A 79 -6.67 -10.65 -2.16
C GLY A 79 -6.28 -9.22 -1.81
N LYS A 80 -4.96 -8.99 -1.82
CA LYS A 80 -4.36 -7.75 -1.31
C LYS A 80 -4.94 -6.49 -1.95
N GLY A 81 -5.15 -6.49 -3.26
CA GLY A 81 -5.69 -5.33 -3.99
C GLY A 81 -7.11 -4.95 -3.56
N ALA A 82 -8.00 -5.95 -3.43
CA ALA A 82 -9.37 -5.72 -2.93
C ALA A 82 -9.36 -5.18 -1.50
N THR A 83 -8.49 -5.72 -0.67
CA THR A 83 -8.33 -5.37 0.74
C THR A 83 -7.80 -3.95 0.92
N VAL A 84 -6.75 -3.57 0.17
CA VAL A 84 -6.22 -2.19 0.15
C VAL A 84 -7.28 -1.23 -0.37
N ARG A 85 -7.96 -1.55 -1.47
CA ARG A 85 -9.06 -0.73 -2.02
C ARG A 85 -10.16 -0.51 -0.98
N ARG A 86 -10.58 -1.54 -0.26
CA ARG A 86 -11.57 -1.44 0.81
C ARG A 86 -11.12 -0.50 1.92
N GLY A 87 -9.89 -0.62 2.39
CA GLY A 87 -9.33 0.25 3.41
C GLY A 87 -9.22 1.70 2.96
N LEU A 88 -8.66 1.95 1.78
CA LEU A 88 -8.53 3.29 1.21
C LEU A 88 -9.90 3.95 0.94
N THR A 89 -10.93 3.13 0.62
CA THR A 89 -12.31 3.61 0.47
C THR A 89 -12.92 4.03 1.81
N ALA A 90 -12.67 3.28 2.87
CA ALA A 90 -13.21 3.55 4.20
C ALA A 90 -12.41 4.60 4.99
N ALA A 91 -11.19 4.88 4.58
CA ALA A 91 -10.31 5.88 5.16
C ALA A 91 -10.87 7.29 4.96
N VAL A 92 -10.75 8.16 5.98
CA VAL A 92 -11.36 9.50 5.98
C VAL A 92 -10.33 10.63 5.97
N GLY A 93 -9.05 10.31 6.14
CA GLY A 93 -7.96 11.29 6.19
C GLY A 93 -7.72 12.02 4.87
N ARG A 94 -7.22 13.25 5.00
CA ARG A 94 -6.80 14.10 3.87
C ARG A 94 -5.71 13.44 3.02
N TYR A 95 -4.84 12.64 3.66
CA TYR A 95 -3.86 11.80 3.01
C TYR A 95 -4.08 10.37 3.43
N ARG A 96 -3.99 9.45 2.48
CA ARG A 96 -4.23 8.02 2.71
C ARG A 96 -3.01 7.23 2.29
N LEU A 97 -2.39 6.58 3.26
CA LEU A 97 -1.25 5.69 3.09
C LEU A 97 -1.72 4.25 3.20
N PHE A 98 -1.24 3.36 2.35
CA PHE A 98 -1.23 1.95 2.71
C PHE A 98 0.20 1.46 2.94
N MET A 99 0.36 0.56 3.91
CA MET A 99 1.61 -0.11 4.23
C MET A 99 1.38 -1.59 4.52
N ASP A 100 2.43 -2.39 4.31
CA ASP A 100 2.37 -3.83 4.60
C ASP A 100 2.31 -4.11 6.10
N ALA A 101 1.64 -5.22 6.48
CA ALA A 101 1.46 -5.63 7.88
C ALA A 101 2.73 -6.13 8.57
N ASP A 102 3.82 -6.31 7.83
CA ASP A 102 5.10 -6.82 8.34
C ASP A 102 6.10 -5.74 8.75
N ASN A 103 5.70 -4.47 8.62
CA ASN A 103 6.53 -3.30 8.94
C ASN A 103 7.91 -3.29 8.26
N SER A 104 7.99 -3.87 7.07
CA SER A 104 9.23 -3.86 6.26
C SER A 104 9.70 -2.44 5.94
N THR A 105 8.78 -1.47 5.92
CA THR A 105 9.04 -0.03 5.85
C THR A 105 8.33 0.63 7.01
N THR A 106 9.08 1.32 7.86
CA THR A 106 8.54 1.99 9.05
C THR A 106 7.80 3.28 8.71
N LEU A 107 6.79 3.64 9.53
CA LEU A 107 5.90 4.77 9.22
C LEU A 107 6.58 6.14 9.27
N ASP A 108 7.71 6.29 9.94
CA ASP A 108 8.47 7.54 10.01
C ASP A 108 8.97 8.05 8.65
N HIS A 109 9.07 7.19 7.62
CA HIS A 109 9.34 7.62 6.25
C HIS A 109 8.32 8.62 5.71
N VAL A 110 7.12 8.69 6.29
CA VAL A 110 6.10 9.66 5.89
C VAL A 110 6.56 11.12 6.06
N GLU A 111 7.53 11.38 6.95
CA GLU A 111 8.10 12.73 7.14
C GLU A 111 8.79 13.23 5.86
N THR A 112 9.40 12.34 5.11
CA THR A 112 10.04 12.72 3.83
C THR A 112 9.02 12.95 2.71
N PHE A 113 7.75 12.55 2.92
CA PHE A 113 6.69 12.65 1.91
C PHE A 113 5.97 14.00 1.97
N TRP A 114 5.83 14.61 3.15
CA TRP A 114 5.06 15.84 3.34
C TRP A 114 5.50 17.00 2.42
N PRO A 115 6.81 17.31 2.26
CA PRO A 115 7.25 18.40 1.38
C PRO A 115 6.82 18.23 -0.08
N TRP A 116 6.65 17.00 -0.56
CA TRP A 116 6.23 16.74 -1.94
C TRP A 116 4.73 16.97 -2.13
N PHE A 117 3.91 16.63 -1.13
CA PHE A 117 2.49 17.00 -1.17
C PHE A 117 2.30 18.52 -1.14
N GLU A 118 3.11 19.25 -0.38
CA GLU A 118 3.13 20.71 -0.36
C GLU A 118 3.53 21.31 -1.72
N GLN A 119 4.40 20.64 -2.46
CA GLN A 119 4.77 20.98 -3.83
C GLN A 119 3.74 20.55 -4.89
N GLY A 120 2.57 20.02 -4.47
CA GLY A 120 1.46 19.65 -5.34
C GLY A 120 1.59 18.28 -6.00
N TYR A 121 2.40 17.37 -5.45
CA TYR A 121 2.34 15.95 -5.81
C TYR A 121 1.10 15.31 -5.19
N ASP A 122 0.58 14.28 -5.85
CA ASP A 122 -0.64 13.60 -5.45
C ASP A 122 -0.40 12.17 -4.96
N VAL A 123 0.72 11.60 -5.40
CA VAL A 123 1.14 10.24 -5.01
C VAL A 123 2.62 10.29 -4.66
N VAL A 124 2.97 9.74 -3.51
CA VAL A 124 4.38 9.52 -3.11
C VAL A 124 4.57 8.05 -2.80
N ILE A 125 5.58 7.45 -3.43
CA ILE A 125 5.92 6.03 -3.34
C ILE A 125 7.24 5.90 -2.59
N GLY A 126 7.26 5.10 -1.54
CA GLY A 126 8.50 4.65 -0.92
C GLY A 126 9.14 3.55 -1.77
N SER A 127 10.26 3.83 -2.40
CA SER A 127 10.89 2.98 -3.40
C SER A 127 12.18 2.34 -2.88
N ARG A 128 12.36 1.05 -3.18
CA ARG A 128 13.59 0.28 -2.89
C ARG A 128 14.62 0.39 -4.03
N ASP A 129 14.19 0.87 -5.19
CA ASP A 129 14.95 0.81 -6.45
C ASP A 129 15.43 2.19 -6.93
N VAL A 130 15.34 3.23 -6.10
CA VAL A 130 15.88 4.56 -6.39
C VAL A 130 17.17 4.82 -5.60
N ALA A 131 17.97 5.77 -6.07
CA ALA A 131 19.23 6.15 -5.41
C ALA A 131 18.94 6.61 -3.96
N GLY A 132 19.74 6.10 -3.02
CA GLY A 132 19.58 6.37 -1.58
C GLY A 132 18.65 5.40 -0.84
N ALA A 133 18.05 4.44 -1.52
CA ALA A 133 17.30 3.37 -0.87
C ALA A 133 18.26 2.36 -0.18
N HIS A 134 17.85 1.88 0.99
CA HIS A 134 18.63 0.91 1.76
C HIS A 134 17.84 -0.38 1.98
N VAL A 135 18.35 -1.49 1.40
CA VAL A 135 17.86 -2.84 1.67
C VAL A 135 18.72 -3.45 2.76
N VAL A 136 18.17 -3.60 3.99
CA VAL A 136 18.94 -4.03 5.18
C VAL A 136 19.20 -5.52 5.18
N ILE A 137 18.22 -6.32 4.72
CA ILE A 137 18.35 -7.79 4.65
C ILE A 137 18.06 -8.21 3.22
N HIS A 138 19.05 -8.79 2.55
CA HIS A 138 18.91 -9.27 1.18
C HIS A 138 18.18 -10.61 1.11
N GLN A 139 17.39 -10.77 0.07
CA GLN A 139 16.85 -12.08 -0.31
C GLN A 139 17.92 -12.90 -1.02
N PRO A 140 17.76 -14.25 -1.15
CA PRO A 140 18.62 -15.02 -2.02
C PRO A 140 18.69 -14.41 -3.42
N TRP A 141 19.89 -14.33 -3.99
CA TRP A 141 20.18 -13.61 -5.24
C TRP A 141 19.24 -13.96 -6.41
N TYR A 142 18.82 -15.22 -6.51
CA TYR A 142 17.91 -15.68 -7.58
C TYR A 142 16.48 -15.10 -7.42
N LYS A 143 16.03 -14.87 -6.18
CA LYS A 143 14.74 -14.19 -5.90
C LYS A 143 14.84 -12.71 -6.21
N GLU A 144 15.93 -12.06 -5.84
CA GLU A 144 16.18 -10.65 -6.18
C GLU A 144 16.28 -10.46 -7.70
N LEU A 145 16.99 -11.33 -8.41
CA LEU A 145 17.10 -11.27 -9.86
C LEU A 145 15.74 -11.47 -10.53
N GLY A 146 14.97 -12.48 -10.11
CA GLY A 146 13.62 -12.72 -10.62
C GLY A 146 12.68 -11.55 -10.37
N GLY A 147 12.74 -10.94 -9.18
CA GLY A 147 11.99 -9.74 -8.83
C GLY A 147 12.38 -8.54 -9.70
N LYS A 148 13.68 -8.30 -9.91
CA LYS A 148 14.17 -7.21 -10.78
C LYS A 148 13.75 -7.39 -12.23
N VAL A 149 13.89 -8.59 -12.80
CA VAL A 149 13.43 -8.89 -14.16
C VAL A 149 11.93 -8.68 -14.28
N GLY A 150 11.14 -9.19 -13.34
CA GLY A 150 9.70 -8.98 -13.28
C GLY A 150 9.33 -7.49 -13.23
N ASN A 151 9.99 -6.72 -12.38
CA ASN A 151 9.76 -5.27 -12.26
C ASN A 151 10.12 -4.53 -13.57
N VAL A 152 11.21 -4.89 -14.25
CA VAL A 152 11.56 -4.30 -15.55
C VAL A 152 10.46 -4.54 -16.60
N VAL A 153 9.93 -5.77 -16.67
CA VAL A 153 8.82 -6.10 -17.58
C VAL A 153 7.56 -5.30 -17.24
N ILE A 154 7.18 -5.24 -15.96
CA ILE A 154 6.02 -4.49 -15.49
C ILE A 154 6.16 -2.99 -15.84
N ARG A 155 7.33 -2.41 -15.59
CA ARG A 155 7.63 -1.00 -15.92
C ARG A 155 7.48 -0.73 -17.41
N ALA A 156 8.08 -1.56 -18.24
CA ALA A 156 7.99 -1.42 -19.69
C ALA A 156 6.55 -1.53 -20.22
N LEU A 157 5.75 -2.42 -19.64
CA LEU A 157 4.38 -2.67 -20.10
C LEU A 157 3.36 -1.63 -19.62
N ALA A 158 3.47 -1.13 -18.39
CA ALA A 158 2.40 -0.37 -17.76
C ALA A 158 2.83 0.95 -17.11
N ALA A 159 4.01 1.02 -16.48
CA ALA A 159 4.41 2.15 -15.64
C ALA A 159 5.85 2.67 -15.96
N PRO A 160 6.15 3.10 -17.20
CA PRO A 160 7.47 3.60 -17.53
C PRO A 160 7.86 4.78 -16.64
N GLY A 161 9.11 4.82 -16.19
CA GLY A 161 9.64 5.91 -15.33
C GLY A 161 9.27 5.80 -13.85
N ILE A 162 8.68 4.69 -13.38
CA ILE A 162 8.59 4.31 -11.97
C ILE A 162 9.58 3.17 -11.71
N ALA A 163 10.46 3.32 -10.74
CA ALA A 163 11.50 2.34 -10.45
C ALA A 163 10.95 1.14 -9.65
N ASP A 164 10.12 1.38 -8.63
CA ASP A 164 9.51 0.34 -7.81
C ASP A 164 7.98 0.40 -7.87
N THR A 165 7.40 -0.34 -8.80
CA THR A 165 5.94 -0.36 -9.00
C THR A 165 5.20 -1.12 -7.91
N GLN A 166 5.86 -2.04 -7.22
CA GLN A 166 5.26 -2.96 -6.24
C GLN A 166 5.65 -2.66 -4.79
N ALA A 167 6.17 -1.46 -4.51
CA ALA A 167 6.44 -1.02 -3.14
C ALA A 167 5.18 -1.04 -2.29
N GLY A 168 5.21 -1.72 -1.16
CA GLY A 168 4.10 -1.78 -0.20
C GLY A 168 4.00 -0.56 0.73
N PHE A 169 4.45 0.61 0.27
CA PHE A 169 4.39 1.87 1.02
C PHE A 169 4.10 3.03 0.08
N LYS A 170 2.82 3.38 -0.06
CA LYS A 170 2.35 4.42 -0.98
C LYS A 170 1.33 5.33 -0.32
N MET A 171 1.51 6.63 -0.50
CA MET A 171 0.64 7.67 0.05
C MET A 171 0.01 8.49 -1.06
N PHE A 172 -1.26 8.82 -0.88
CA PHE A 172 -2.09 9.51 -1.86
C PHE A 172 -2.76 10.72 -1.24
N SER A 173 -2.91 11.80 -2.02
CA SER A 173 -3.84 12.87 -1.68
C SER A 173 -5.28 12.37 -1.79
N GLN A 174 -6.18 12.93 -0.97
CA GLN A 174 -7.61 12.60 -1.00
C GLN A 174 -8.17 12.75 -2.42
N ARG A 175 -7.91 13.88 -3.09
CA ARG A 175 -8.42 14.16 -4.45
C ARG A 175 -7.99 13.09 -5.46
N CYS A 176 -6.77 12.59 -5.35
CA CYS A 176 -6.26 11.54 -6.23
C CYS A 176 -6.94 10.21 -5.94
N ILE A 177 -6.90 9.77 -4.68
CA ILE A 177 -7.38 8.43 -4.34
C ILE A 177 -8.89 8.28 -4.55
N GLU A 178 -9.69 9.29 -4.23
CA GLU A 178 -11.14 9.27 -4.46
C GLU A 178 -11.51 9.26 -5.95
N ALA A 179 -10.69 9.89 -6.79
CA ALA A 179 -10.91 9.87 -8.23
C ALA A 179 -10.54 8.54 -8.89
N ILE A 180 -9.55 7.81 -8.37
CA ILE A 180 -9.09 6.56 -9.00
C ILE A 180 -9.76 5.31 -8.43
N LEU A 181 -10.09 5.25 -7.13
CA LEU A 181 -10.66 4.07 -6.47
C LEU A 181 -11.85 3.44 -7.21
N PRO A 182 -12.85 4.20 -7.72
CA PRO A 182 -14.00 3.62 -8.43
C PRO A 182 -13.64 2.92 -9.75
N ARG A 183 -12.44 3.14 -10.27
CA ARG A 183 -11.98 2.61 -11.56
C ARG A 183 -11.13 1.36 -11.44
N LEU A 184 -10.66 1.07 -10.22
CA LEU A 184 -9.79 -0.07 -9.95
C LEU A 184 -10.55 -1.39 -10.02
N THR A 185 -9.92 -2.40 -10.63
CA THR A 185 -10.51 -3.71 -10.89
C THR A 185 -9.63 -4.87 -10.50
N ILE A 186 -8.34 -4.61 -10.25
CA ILE A 186 -7.40 -5.66 -9.86
C ILE A 186 -7.54 -5.93 -8.37
N GLU A 187 -7.79 -7.18 -8.02
CA GLU A 187 -8.06 -7.60 -6.64
C GLU A 187 -6.84 -8.20 -5.95
N ARG A 188 -5.86 -8.68 -6.73
CA ARG A 188 -4.70 -9.38 -6.19
C ARG A 188 -3.42 -8.55 -6.30
N TRP A 189 -2.35 -9.10 -6.85
CA TRP A 189 -1.00 -8.56 -6.74
C TRP A 189 -0.66 -7.40 -7.70
N GLY A 190 -1.35 -7.31 -8.84
CA GLY A 190 -1.13 -6.24 -9.83
C GLY A 190 -1.78 -4.90 -9.48
N PHE A 191 -2.50 -4.80 -8.36
CA PHE A 191 -3.21 -3.59 -7.93
C PHE A 191 -2.28 -2.39 -7.76
N ASP A 192 -1.05 -2.61 -7.31
CA ASP A 192 -0.04 -1.58 -7.16
C ASP A 192 0.24 -0.85 -8.47
N VAL A 193 0.35 -1.61 -9.55
CA VAL A 193 0.54 -1.08 -10.91
C VAL A 193 -0.71 -0.36 -11.38
N GLU A 194 -1.90 -0.90 -11.09
CA GLU A 194 -3.18 -0.27 -11.46
C GLU A 194 -3.35 1.09 -10.79
N LEU A 195 -3.03 1.24 -9.50
CA LEU A 195 -3.05 2.50 -8.77
C LEU A 195 -2.18 3.57 -9.47
N ILE A 196 -0.95 3.21 -9.84
CA ILE A 196 -0.01 4.11 -10.51
C ILE A 196 -0.52 4.52 -11.89
N VAL A 197 -0.99 3.55 -12.68
CA VAL A 197 -1.52 3.79 -14.03
C VAL A 197 -2.77 4.68 -13.99
N ALA A 198 -3.70 4.38 -13.08
CA ALA A 198 -4.92 5.16 -12.91
C ALA A 198 -4.62 6.61 -12.51
N ALA A 199 -3.69 6.83 -11.56
CA ALA A 199 -3.26 8.16 -11.16
C ALA A 199 -2.65 8.95 -12.33
N ARG A 200 -1.77 8.32 -13.11
CA ARG A 200 -1.15 8.95 -14.29
C ARG A 200 -2.13 9.30 -15.39
N CYS A 201 -3.05 8.39 -15.71
CA CYS A 201 -4.05 8.64 -16.74
C CYS A 201 -4.94 9.86 -16.44
N ARG A 202 -5.05 10.19 -15.15
CA ARG A 202 -5.79 11.38 -14.69
C ARG A 202 -4.91 12.60 -14.46
N GLY A 203 -3.64 12.55 -14.85
CA GLY A 203 -2.72 13.68 -14.77
C GLY A 203 -2.17 13.96 -13.35
N TYR A 204 -2.35 13.05 -12.39
CA TYR A 204 -1.79 13.22 -11.06
C TYR A 204 -0.27 13.07 -11.05
N ARG A 205 0.39 13.92 -10.27
CA ARG A 205 1.84 13.94 -10.14
C ARG A 205 2.31 12.89 -9.15
N ILE A 206 3.27 12.04 -9.57
CA ILE A 206 3.81 10.95 -8.78
C ILE A 206 5.29 11.20 -8.50
N LYS A 207 5.71 10.98 -7.26
CA LYS A 207 7.11 11.03 -6.81
C LYS A 207 7.51 9.71 -6.19
N GLU A 208 8.73 9.24 -6.49
CA GLU A 208 9.37 8.15 -5.75
C GLU A 208 10.44 8.72 -4.83
N LEU A 209 10.50 8.19 -3.61
CA LEU A 209 11.49 8.55 -2.61
C LEU A 209 12.15 7.28 -2.06
N PRO A 210 13.45 7.36 -1.74
CA PRO A 210 14.15 6.22 -1.15
C PRO A 210 13.60 5.88 0.23
N ILE A 211 13.50 4.60 0.51
CA ILE A 211 13.16 4.07 1.84
C ILE A 211 14.22 3.10 2.33
N THR A 212 14.26 2.92 3.64
CA THR A 212 14.91 1.78 4.27
C THR A 212 13.92 0.63 4.31
N TRP A 213 14.27 -0.47 3.66
CA TRP A 213 13.43 -1.66 3.62
C TRP A 213 14.11 -2.84 4.31
N ARG A 214 13.39 -3.47 5.24
CA ARG A 214 13.85 -4.63 5.99
C ARG A 214 13.09 -5.85 5.52
N ASN A 215 13.78 -6.77 4.82
CA ASN A 215 13.13 -8.01 4.40
C ASN A 215 12.69 -8.84 5.62
N ASN A 216 11.42 -9.17 5.68
CA ASN A 216 10.94 -10.18 6.62
C ASN A 216 11.00 -11.55 5.95
N ALA A 217 11.81 -12.45 6.49
CA ALA A 217 12.07 -13.78 5.92
C ALA A 217 10.82 -14.67 5.78
N ALA A 218 9.74 -14.33 6.49
CA ALA A 218 8.45 -15.03 6.45
C ALA A 218 7.52 -14.56 5.29
N SER A 219 8.09 -14.10 4.15
CA SER A 219 7.29 -13.72 2.98
C SER A 219 6.44 -14.90 2.47
N THR A 220 5.14 -14.69 2.41
CA THR A 220 4.13 -15.71 2.00
C THR A 220 3.77 -15.63 0.51
N VAL A 221 4.46 -14.82 -0.30
CA VAL A 221 4.14 -14.68 -1.73
C VAL A 221 4.57 -15.92 -2.50
N PRO A 222 3.63 -16.70 -3.06
CA PRO A 222 3.96 -17.91 -3.79
C PRO A 222 4.61 -17.60 -5.16
N ALA A 223 5.45 -18.52 -5.65
CA ALA A 223 6.17 -18.33 -6.91
C ALA A 223 5.25 -18.09 -8.13
N PHE A 224 4.06 -18.71 -8.16
CA PHE A 224 3.11 -18.51 -9.25
C PHE A 224 2.47 -17.09 -9.26
N ALA A 225 2.60 -16.31 -8.16
CA ALA A 225 2.10 -14.94 -8.11
C ALA A 225 2.74 -14.05 -9.17
N TYR A 226 3.98 -14.33 -9.57
CA TYR A 226 4.64 -13.57 -10.65
C TYR A 226 3.92 -13.72 -12.01
N LEU A 227 3.46 -14.92 -12.36
CA LEU A 227 2.67 -15.13 -13.59
C LEU A 227 1.31 -14.45 -13.49
N GLN A 228 0.68 -14.51 -12.34
CA GLN A 228 -0.58 -13.81 -12.09
C GLN A 228 -0.42 -12.29 -12.24
N VAL A 229 0.64 -11.71 -11.66
CA VAL A 229 0.96 -10.29 -11.81
C VAL A 229 1.09 -9.89 -13.28
N LEU A 230 1.79 -10.68 -14.10
CA LEU A 230 1.93 -10.37 -15.54
C LEU A 230 0.59 -10.36 -16.26
N GLY A 231 -0.30 -11.31 -15.98
CA GLY A 231 -1.67 -11.34 -16.51
C GLY A 231 -2.50 -10.14 -16.07
N GLU A 232 -2.37 -9.72 -14.80
CA GLU A 232 -3.05 -8.54 -14.25
C GLU A 232 -2.49 -7.24 -14.87
N VAL A 233 -1.19 -7.11 -15.03
CA VAL A 233 -0.54 -5.97 -15.70
C VAL A 233 -0.97 -5.87 -17.17
N TRP A 234 -1.10 -7.01 -17.87
CA TRP A 234 -1.67 -7.02 -19.22
C TRP A 234 -3.10 -6.51 -19.24
N ARG A 235 -3.93 -6.90 -18.26
CA ARG A 235 -5.30 -6.39 -18.08
C ARG A 235 -5.30 -4.87 -17.86
N VAL A 236 -4.43 -4.36 -16.99
CA VAL A 236 -4.27 -2.92 -16.73
C VAL A 236 -3.91 -2.18 -18.04
N ARG A 237 -2.96 -2.71 -18.81
CA ARG A 237 -2.58 -2.12 -20.11
C ARG A 237 -3.76 -2.05 -21.08
N ARG A 238 -4.54 -3.13 -21.21
CA ARG A 238 -5.73 -3.14 -22.06
C ARG A 238 -6.79 -2.14 -21.59
N GLN A 239 -7.05 -2.06 -20.30
CA GLN A 239 -8.01 -1.11 -19.73
C GLN A 239 -7.55 0.34 -19.92
N ARG A 240 -6.25 0.61 -19.80
CA ARG A 240 -5.68 1.92 -20.13
C ARG A 240 -5.91 2.27 -21.59
N ALA A 241 -5.64 1.36 -22.52
CA ALA A 241 -5.86 1.56 -23.95
C ALA A 241 -7.36 1.80 -24.28
N ALA A 242 -8.26 1.18 -23.52
CA ALA A 242 -9.72 1.39 -23.63
C ALA A 242 -10.22 2.66 -22.91
N GLY A 243 -9.35 3.52 -22.37
CA GLY A 243 -9.73 4.77 -21.71
C GLY A 243 -10.38 4.62 -20.33
N ARG A 244 -10.32 3.44 -19.70
CA ARG A 244 -11.05 3.17 -18.45
C ARG A 244 -10.63 4.08 -17.30
N TYR A 245 -9.38 4.52 -17.27
CA TYR A 245 -8.82 5.32 -16.17
C TYR A 245 -8.87 6.83 -16.41
N GLY A 246 -9.30 7.28 -17.57
CA GLY A 246 -9.45 8.70 -17.92
C GLY A 246 -10.66 9.40 -17.29
#